data_c473d26cb3827e16a482bb12cdbf1656
#
_entry.id   c473d26cb3827e16a482bb12cdbf1656
#
_cell.length_a   1.000
_cell.length_b   1.000
_cell.length_c   1.000
_cell.angle_alpha   90.00
_cell.angle_beta   90.00
_cell.angle_gamma   90.00
#
_symmetry.space_group_name_H-M   'P 1'
#
loop_
_entity.id
_entity.type
_entity.pdbx_description
1 polymer ?
#
loop_
_entity_poly.entity_id
_entity_poly.type
_entity_poly.pdbx_seq_one_letter_code
_entity_poly.pdbx_strand_id
1 'polypeptide(L)'
;MKPEIAKVVETELKRFAAELNLSDAQKTQLKTVLENAGERMDAIREKHPDVSKPEVMEKLKEVRSSLRGRVEKFFTPEQLTKWDAGIAKAKNFLGHTLTS
;
A
#
# COMPACT_ATOMS: atom_id res chain seq x y z
N MET A 1 5.28 8.98 11.28
CA MET A 1 4.79 7.61 10.95
C MET A 1 5.24 6.65 12.03
N LYS A 2 4.37 5.74 12.43
CA LYS A 2 4.69 4.76 13.46
C LYS A 2 5.75 3.78 12.98
N PRO A 3 6.65 3.31 13.86
CA PRO A 3 7.69 2.35 13.46
C PRO A 3 7.16 1.08 12.81
N GLU A 4 5.99 0.61 13.23
CA GLU A 4 5.34 -0.57 12.65
C GLU A 4 5.00 -0.35 11.18
N ILE A 5 4.43 0.82 10.88
CA ILE A 5 4.07 1.18 9.51
C ILE A 5 5.33 1.35 8.66
N ALA A 6 6.37 1.96 9.21
CA ALA A 6 7.64 2.13 8.50
C ALA A 6 8.25 0.78 8.12
N LYS A 7 8.20 -0.20 9.01
CA LYS A 7 8.72 -1.55 8.73
C LYS A 7 7.92 -2.24 7.62
N VAL A 8 6.60 -2.12 7.67
CA VAL A 8 5.73 -2.71 6.63
C VAL A 8 6.01 -2.07 5.29
N VAL A 9 6.10 -0.74 5.25
CA VAL A 9 6.41 0.00 4.02
C VAL A 9 7.75 -0.46 3.45
N GLU A 10 8.78 -0.56 4.28
CA GLU A 10 10.11 -0.99 3.85
C GLU A 10 10.09 -2.42 3.31
N THR A 11 9.41 -3.33 3.98
CA THR A 11 9.30 -4.73 3.56
C THR A 11 8.60 -4.84 2.21
N GLU A 12 7.47 -4.15 2.06
CA GLU A 12 6.71 -4.17 0.81
C GLU A 12 7.47 -3.49 -0.33
N LEU A 13 8.19 -2.40 -0.02
CA LEU A 13 9.02 -1.72 -1.02
C LEU A 13 10.07 -2.67 -1.57
N LYS A 14 10.77 -3.39 -0.71
CA LYS A 14 11.79 -4.35 -1.13
C LYS A 14 11.19 -5.47 -1.97
N ARG A 15 10.05 -5.98 -1.55
CA ARG A 15 9.37 -7.06 -2.27
C ARG A 15 8.94 -6.62 -3.67
N PHE A 16 8.28 -5.48 -3.77
CA PHE A 16 7.84 -4.96 -5.07
C PHE A 16 9.01 -4.57 -5.95
N ALA A 17 10.07 -3.98 -5.37
CA ALA A 17 11.26 -3.64 -6.13
C ALA A 17 11.87 -4.87 -6.80
N ALA A 18 11.89 -5.99 -6.11
CA ALA A 18 12.40 -7.25 -6.65
C ALA A 18 11.45 -7.87 -7.68
N GLU A 19 10.16 -7.95 -7.35
CA GLU A 19 9.16 -8.58 -8.22
C GLU A 19 8.91 -7.80 -9.51
N LEU A 20 8.89 -6.48 -9.43
CA LEU A 20 8.60 -5.61 -10.56
C LEU A 20 9.84 -5.11 -11.27
N ASN A 21 11.02 -5.40 -10.73
CA ASN A 21 12.29 -4.94 -11.28
C ASN A 21 12.30 -3.41 -11.44
N LEU A 22 12.01 -2.70 -10.36
CA LEU A 22 11.90 -1.25 -10.37
C LEU A 22 13.25 -0.55 -10.53
N SER A 23 13.26 0.57 -11.26
CA SER A 23 14.40 1.47 -11.30
C SER A 23 14.54 2.22 -9.98
N ASP A 24 15.69 2.86 -9.76
CA ASP A 24 15.92 3.64 -8.54
C ASP A 24 14.89 4.77 -8.39
N ALA A 25 14.57 5.44 -9.51
CA ALA A 25 13.55 6.49 -9.51
C ALA A 25 12.18 5.93 -9.11
N GLN A 26 11.81 4.78 -9.66
CA GLN A 26 10.54 4.12 -9.33
C GLN A 26 10.48 3.69 -7.87
N LYS A 27 11.60 3.18 -7.33
CA LYS A 27 11.67 2.81 -5.91
C LYS A 27 11.43 4.01 -5.01
N THR A 28 12.03 5.14 -5.32
CA THR A 28 11.84 6.37 -4.55
C THR A 28 10.40 6.85 -4.60
N GLN A 29 9.80 6.83 -5.78
CA GLN A 29 8.39 7.22 -5.94
C GLN A 29 7.45 6.27 -5.21
N LEU A 30 7.70 4.98 -5.31
CA LEU A 30 6.89 3.97 -4.63
C LEU A 30 6.99 4.12 -3.11
N LYS A 31 8.18 4.37 -2.60
CA LYS A 31 8.38 4.58 -1.16
C LYS A 31 7.50 5.72 -0.66
N THR A 32 7.50 6.86 -1.36
CA THR A 32 6.67 8.00 -0.99
C THR A 32 5.19 7.66 -1.02
N VAL A 33 4.75 6.96 -2.04
CA VAL A 33 3.33 6.55 -2.18
C VAL A 33 2.93 5.60 -1.06
N LEU A 34 3.77 4.62 -0.75
CA LEU A 34 3.49 3.66 0.32
C LEU A 34 3.47 4.34 1.70
N GLU A 35 4.38 5.28 1.95
CA GLU A 35 4.40 6.02 3.20
C GLU A 35 3.11 6.83 3.38
N ASN A 36 2.67 7.52 2.34
CA ASN A 36 1.42 8.28 2.37
C ASN A 36 0.22 7.38 2.60
N ALA A 37 0.16 6.24 1.93
CA ALA A 37 -0.93 5.28 2.13
C ALA A 37 -0.94 4.72 3.56
N GLY A 38 0.24 4.39 4.08
CA GLY A 38 0.39 3.90 5.45
C GLY A 38 -0.08 4.91 6.48
N GLU A 39 0.30 6.18 6.31
CA GLU A 39 -0.15 7.25 7.21
C GLU A 39 -1.66 7.46 7.17
N ARG A 40 -2.24 7.40 5.98
CA ARG A 40 -3.69 7.54 5.83
C ARG A 40 -4.44 6.39 6.47
N MET A 41 -3.96 5.15 6.30
CA MET A 41 -4.55 3.98 6.93
C MET A 41 -4.44 4.04 8.44
N ASP A 42 -3.30 4.48 8.95
CA ASP A 42 -3.08 4.63 10.38
C ASP A 42 -4.01 5.67 10.98
N ALA A 43 -4.20 6.81 10.30
CA ALA A 43 -5.13 7.85 10.74
C ALA A 43 -6.57 7.33 10.79
N ILE A 44 -6.97 6.53 9.81
CA ILE A 44 -8.31 5.93 9.78
C ILE A 44 -8.48 4.98 10.97
N ARG A 45 -7.49 4.15 11.25
CA ARG A 45 -7.54 3.20 12.36
C ARG A 45 -7.57 3.89 13.71
N GLU A 46 -6.90 5.02 13.87
CA GLU A 46 -6.94 5.79 15.11
C GLU A 46 -8.31 6.40 15.37
N LYS A 47 -8.95 6.92 14.32
CA LYS A 47 -10.30 7.51 14.43
C LYS A 47 -11.39 6.45 14.53
N HIS A 48 -11.15 5.28 13.97
CA HIS A 48 -12.14 4.20 13.87
C HIS A 48 -11.48 2.88 14.29
N PRO A 49 -11.36 2.61 15.61
CA PRO A 49 -10.71 1.39 16.09
C PRO A 49 -11.37 0.10 15.60
N ASP A 50 -12.68 0.15 15.33
CA ASP A 50 -13.39 -1.00 14.79
C ASP A 50 -13.34 -1.01 13.27
N VAL A 51 -12.31 -1.66 12.71
CA VAL A 51 -12.09 -1.73 11.27
C VAL A 51 -13.05 -2.71 10.57
N SER A 52 -13.87 -3.42 11.32
CA SER A 52 -14.87 -4.33 10.73
C SER A 52 -16.12 -3.62 10.24
N LYS A 53 -16.33 -2.37 10.62
CA LYS A 53 -17.49 -1.61 10.17
C LYS A 53 -17.39 -1.32 8.67
N PRO A 54 -18.52 -1.46 7.92
CA PRO A 54 -18.51 -1.20 6.48
C PRO A 54 -17.99 0.17 6.09
N GLU A 55 -18.30 1.20 6.86
CA GLU A 55 -17.85 2.57 6.63
C GLU A 55 -16.32 2.68 6.66
N VAL A 56 -15.71 2.03 7.63
CA VAL A 56 -14.25 2.04 7.80
C VAL A 56 -13.59 1.25 6.67
N MET A 57 -14.17 0.09 6.33
CA MET A 57 -13.66 -0.73 5.23
C MET A 57 -13.70 0.01 3.91
N GLU A 58 -14.73 0.81 3.66
CA GLU A 58 -14.80 1.63 2.45
C GLU A 58 -13.70 2.67 2.40
N LYS A 59 -13.41 3.31 3.53
CA LYS A 59 -12.31 4.28 3.61
C LYS A 59 -10.96 3.64 3.32
N LEU A 60 -10.75 2.43 3.83
CA LEU A 60 -9.52 1.68 3.56
C LEU A 60 -9.42 1.28 2.09
N LYS A 61 -10.53 0.91 1.48
CA LYS A 61 -10.56 0.60 0.04
C LYS A 61 -10.25 1.83 -0.80
N GLU A 62 -10.71 3.00 -0.39
CA GLU A 62 -10.40 4.26 -1.08
C GLU A 62 -8.91 4.55 -1.05
N VAL A 63 -8.24 4.31 0.09
CA VAL A 63 -6.79 4.48 0.19
C VAL A 63 -6.09 3.52 -0.77
N ARG A 64 -6.55 2.28 -0.84
CA ARG A 64 -5.98 1.27 -1.74
C ARG A 64 -6.16 1.66 -3.21
N SER A 65 -7.35 2.15 -3.56
CA SER A 65 -7.62 2.60 -4.94
C SER A 65 -6.76 3.81 -5.31
N SER A 66 -6.61 4.75 -4.38
CA SER A 66 -5.76 5.91 -4.57
C SER A 66 -4.30 5.51 -4.78
N LEU A 67 -3.82 4.53 -4.02
CA LEU A 67 -2.48 3.98 -4.17
C LEU A 67 -2.27 3.45 -5.58
N ARG A 68 -3.21 2.66 -6.08
CA ARG A 68 -3.16 2.09 -7.43
C ARG A 68 -3.11 3.21 -8.49
N GLY A 69 -3.94 4.23 -8.35
CA GLY A 69 -3.96 5.37 -9.27
C GLY A 69 -2.64 6.14 -9.30
N ARG A 70 -1.94 6.20 -8.17
CA ARG A 70 -0.64 6.88 -8.10
C ARG A 70 0.46 6.08 -8.78
N VAL A 71 0.50 4.75 -8.56
CA VAL A 71 1.54 3.93 -9.18
C VAL A 71 1.37 3.82 -10.69
N GLU A 72 0.15 3.95 -11.20
CA GLU A 72 -0.10 4.00 -12.65
C GLU A 72 0.70 5.08 -13.36
N LYS A 73 1.03 6.16 -12.66
CA LYS A 73 1.70 7.30 -13.25
C LYS A 73 3.17 7.04 -13.57
N PHE A 74 3.79 6.05 -12.90
CA PHE A 74 5.21 5.79 -13.10
C PHE A 74 5.54 4.32 -13.36
N PHE A 75 4.56 3.43 -13.34
CA PHE A 75 4.76 2.02 -13.67
C PHE A 75 4.42 1.75 -15.15
N THR A 76 5.11 0.77 -15.74
CA THR A 76 4.74 0.26 -17.06
C THR A 76 3.50 -0.64 -16.93
N PRO A 77 2.76 -0.90 -18.03
CA PRO A 77 1.63 -1.83 -17.99
C PRO A 77 1.99 -3.21 -17.45
N GLU A 78 3.18 -3.70 -17.78
CA GLU A 78 3.68 -4.97 -17.30
C GLU A 78 3.91 -4.94 -15.79
N GLN A 79 4.50 -3.85 -15.29
CA GLN A 79 4.71 -3.66 -13.86
C GLN A 79 3.39 -3.55 -13.12
N LEU A 80 2.39 -2.89 -13.71
CA LEU A 80 1.05 -2.77 -13.12
C LEU A 80 0.38 -4.13 -12.97
N THR A 81 0.53 -5.02 -13.95
CA THR A 81 -0.01 -6.38 -13.87
C THR A 81 0.61 -7.12 -12.68
N LYS A 82 1.93 -7.03 -12.52
CA LYS A 82 2.63 -7.65 -11.40
C LYS A 82 2.27 -6.99 -10.08
N TRP A 83 2.07 -5.67 -10.08
CA TRP A 83 1.65 -4.93 -8.89
C TRP A 83 0.30 -5.44 -8.40
N ASP A 84 -0.68 -5.57 -9.29
CA ASP A 84 -2.01 -6.04 -8.92
C ASP A 84 -1.96 -7.44 -8.33
N ALA A 85 -1.15 -8.33 -8.90
CA ALA A 85 -0.95 -9.67 -8.35
C ALA A 85 -0.27 -9.62 -6.98
N GLY A 86 0.71 -8.74 -6.82
CA GLY A 86 1.43 -8.57 -5.56
C GLY A 86 0.56 -8.01 -4.44
N ILE A 87 -0.33 -7.08 -4.77
CA ILE A 87 -1.25 -6.49 -3.80
C ILE A 87 -2.23 -7.54 -3.27
N ALA A 88 -2.67 -8.46 -4.11
CA ALA A 88 -3.54 -9.55 -3.67
C ALA A 88 -2.86 -10.43 -2.61
N LYS A 89 -1.52 -10.46 -2.61
CA LYS A 89 -0.72 -11.21 -1.65
C LYS A 89 -0.19 -10.37 -0.50
N ALA A 90 -0.43 -9.05 -0.51
CA ALA A 90 0.15 -8.10 0.46
C ALA A 90 -0.63 -8.11 1.77
N LYS A 91 -0.59 -9.23 2.49
CA LYS A 91 -1.31 -9.39 3.74
C LYS A 91 -0.79 -8.50 4.86
N ASN A 92 0.49 -8.16 4.82
CA ASN A 92 1.11 -7.35 5.87
C ASN A 92 0.79 -5.87 5.77
N PHE A 93 0.38 -5.39 4.60
CA PHE A 93 0.11 -3.97 4.40
C PHE A 93 -1.37 -3.67 4.18
N LEU A 94 -1.97 -4.25 3.13
CA LEU A 94 -3.36 -3.99 2.80
C LEU A 94 -4.31 -5.08 3.30
N GLY A 95 -3.93 -6.34 3.12
CA GLY A 95 -4.76 -7.46 3.52
C GLY A 95 -4.92 -7.58 5.03
N HIS A 96 -3.83 -7.41 5.78
CA HIS A 96 -3.88 -7.46 7.25
C HIS A 96 -4.78 -6.35 7.80
N THR A 97 -4.69 -5.15 7.24
CA THR A 97 -5.50 -4.02 7.66
C THR A 97 -6.98 -4.27 7.42
N LEU A 98 -7.33 -4.98 6.35
CA LEU A 98 -8.72 -5.23 5.97
C LEU A 98 -9.32 -6.45 6.64
N THR A 99 -8.52 -7.46 6.98
CA THR A 99 -9.02 -8.75 7.44
C THR A 99 -8.73 -9.07 8.89
N SER A 100 -7.84 -8.34 9.51
CA SER A 100 -7.57 -8.50 10.94
C SER A 100 -8.42 -7.57 11.81
#